data_f3f3590b755854bb88f5dbd9216c86bf
#
_entry.id   f3f3590b755854bb88f5dbd9216c86bf
#
_cell.length_a   1.000
_cell.length_b   1.000
_cell.length_c   1.000
_cell.angle_alpha   90.00
_cell.angle_beta   90.00
_cell.angle_gamma   90.00
#
_symmetry.space_group_name_H-M   'P 1'
#
loop_
_entity.id
_entity.type
_entity.pdbx_description
1 polymer ?
#
loop_
_entity_poly.entity_id
_entity_poly.type
_entity_poly.pdbx_seq_one_letter_code
_entity_poly.pdbx_strand_id
1 'polypeptide(L)'
;MEFGASIFFTDYSITPAELAVAMEERGFDSVWAAEHSHIPVPRRTRADSELGKRYYDVMDPFVTLTAVACATKRLKLATGICLVIQRDTIQTAKLAASLDQVSGGRFLFGIGGGWNQDEI
;
A
#
# COMPACT_ATOMS: atom_id res chain seq x y z
N MET A 1 -7.73 -15.41 -15.84
CA MET A 1 -6.99 -15.37 -14.55
C MET A 1 -6.36 -14.00 -14.45
N GLU A 2 -6.48 -13.33 -13.29
CA GLU A 2 -5.88 -12.02 -13.06
C GLU A 2 -4.60 -12.19 -12.22
N PHE A 3 -3.55 -11.43 -12.53
CA PHE A 3 -2.28 -11.45 -11.82
C PHE A 3 -1.98 -10.08 -11.23
N GLY A 4 -1.61 -10.05 -9.96
CA GLY A 4 -1.16 -8.85 -9.26
C GLY A 4 0.16 -9.06 -8.55
N ALA A 5 0.84 -7.97 -8.21
CA ALA A 5 2.03 -7.99 -7.37
C ALA A 5 1.81 -7.17 -6.10
N SER A 6 2.32 -7.65 -4.97
CA SER A 6 2.34 -6.92 -3.70
C SER A 6 3.74 -6.44 -3.39
N ILE A 7 3.87 -5.22 -2.92
CA ILE A 7 5.16 -4.60 -2.64
C ILE A 7 5.12 -3.70 -1.39
N PHE A 8 6.25 -3.64 -0.71
CA PHE A 8 6.59 -2.60 0.25
C PHE A 8 7.35 -1.51 -0.52
N PHE A 9 6.69 -0.40 -0.83
CA PHE A 9 7.36 0.74 -1.44
C PHE A 9 8.20 1.46 -0.40
N THR A 10 9.49 1.58 -0.69
CA THR A 10 10.49 2.24 0.17
C THR A 10 11.35 3.18 -0.67
N ASP A 11 12.21 3.97 -0.04
CA ASP A 11 13.17 4.84 -0.70
C ASP A 11 14.30 4.10 -1.46
N TYR A 12 14.45 2.80 -1.18
CA TYR A 12 15.42 1.90 -1.85
C TYR A 12 14.76 0.84 -2.74
N SER A 13 13.44 0.86 -2.89
CA SER A 13 12.73 0.02 -3.88
C SER A 13 12.68 0.69 -5.25
N ILE A 14 12.21 -0.06 -6.26
CA ILE A 14 11.74 0.56 -7.50
C ILE A 14 10.64 1.58 -7.17
N THR A 15 10.61 2.71 -7.85
CA THR A 15 9.60 3.74 -7.60
C THR A 15 8.18 3.26 -7.96
N PRO A 16 7.14 3.78 -7.29
CA PRO A 16 5.75 3.39 -7.58
C PRO A 16 5.38 3.58 -9.05
N ALA A 17 5.78 4.69 -9.65
CA ALA A 17 5.47 5.00 -11.04
C ALA A 17 6.19 4.06 -12.03
N GLU A 18 7.49 3.82 -11.82
CA GLU A 18 8.27 2.93 -12.70
C GLU A 18 7.77 1.48 -12.63
N LEU A 19 7.49 0.97 -11.42
CA LEU A 19 6.94 -0.37 -11.27
C LEU A 19 5.59 -0.47 -11.97
N ALA A 20 4.71 0.51 -11.76
CA ALA A 20 3.36 0.50 -12.31
C ALA A 20 3.36 0.50 -13.85
N VAL A 21 4.19 1.32 -14.47
CA VAL A 21 4.36 1.33 -15.94
C VAL A 21 4.87 -0.04 -16.42
N ALA A 22 5.92 -0.56 -15.77
CA ALA A 22 6.49 -1.85 -16.14
C ALA A 22 5.49 -3.02 -16.00
N MET A 23 4.63 -2.98 -14.98
CA MET A 23 3.58 -3.97 -14.78
C MET A 23 2.47 -3.85 -15.82
N GLU A 24 1.99 -2.63 -16.09
CA GLU A 24 0.95 -2.39 -17.09
C GLU A 24 1.39 -2.81 -18.49
N GLU A 25 2.64 -2.53 -18.86
CA GLU A 25 3.22 -2.95 -20.16
C GLU A 25 3.34 -4.47 -20.29
N ARG A 26 3.52 -5.19 -19.17
CA ARG A 26 3.63 -6.65 -19.14
C ARG A 26 2.30 -7.37 -18.92
N GLY A 27 1.20 -6.64 -18.88
CA GLY A 27 -0.14 -7.21 -18.77
C GLY A 27 -0.53 -7.69 -17.37
N PHE A 28 0.10 -7.16 -16.31
CA PHE A 28 -0.40 -7.36 -14.95
C PHE A 28 -1.72 -6.62 -14.74
N ASP A 29 -2.58 -7.18 -13.88
CA ASP A 29 -3.92 -6.65 -13.62
C ASP A 29 -3.95 -5.68 -12.44
N SER A 30 -3.06 -5.87 -11.44
CA SER A 30 -3.09 -5.06 -10.22
C SER A 30 -1.75 -4.96 -9.49
N VAL A 31 -1.55 -3.84 -8.78
CA VAL A 31 -0.48 -3.64 -7.81
C VAL A 31 -1.06 -3.38 -6.42
N TRP A 32 -0.45 -3.98 -5.40
CA TRP A 32 -0.91 -3.96 -4.01
C TRP A 32 0.17 -3.35 -3.12
N ALA A 33 -0.12 -2.20 -2.50
CA ALA A 33 0.78 -1.53 -1.59
C ALA A 33 0.50 -1.95 -0.14
N ALA A 34 1.54 -2.41 0.56
CA ALA A 34 1.48 -2.72 1.99
C ALA A 34 1.44 -1.45 2.83
N GLU A 35 0.95 -1.57 4.07
CA GLU A 35 0.95 -0.49 5.04
C GLU A 35 1.53 -0.93 6.39
N HIS A 36 2.42 -0.10 6.93
CA HIS A 36 2.77 -0.01 8.33
C HIS A 36 3.01 1.47 8.64
N SER A 37 2.25 2.03 9.57
CA SER A 37 2.37 3.46 9.91
C SER A 37 3.62 3.74 10.73
N HIS A 38 3.98 2.80 11.61
CA HIS A 38 5.13 2.83 12.50
C HIS A 38 5.37 1.43 13.09
N ILE A 39 6.58 1.17 13.52
CA ILE A 39 6.91 -0.03 14.29
C ILE A 39 7.42 0.41 15.66
N PRO A 40 6.71 0.12 16.76
CA PRO A 40 7.10 0.53 18.12
C PRO A 40 8.45 -0.05 18.55
N VAL A 41 9.18 0.70 19.38
CA VAL A 41 10.43 0.29 20.02
C VAL A 41 10.37 0.69 21.50
N PRO A 42 10.65 -0.22 22.45
CA PRO A 42 10.95 -1.65 22.30
C PRO A 42 9.70 -2.47 21.93
N ARG A 43 9.90 -3.60 21.25
CA ARG A 43 8.84 -4.53 20.89
C ARG A 43 8.60 -5.56 21.99
N ARG A 44 7.37 -6.00 22.13
CA ARG A 44 6.93 -6.96 23.15
C ARG A 44 6.96 -8.39 22.70
N THR A 45 6.78 -8.64 21.41
CA THR A 45 6.68 -9.99 20.87
C THR A 45 7.97 -10.42 20.19
N ARG A 46 8.32 -11.70 20.35
CA ARG A 46 9.54 -12.27 19.77
C ARG A 46 9.49 -12.29 18.23
N ALA A 47 8.31 -12.46 17.65
CA ALA A 47 8.09 -12.42 16.20
C ALA A 47 8.47 -11.08 15.59
N ASP A 48 8.26 -9.99 16.33
CA ASP A 48 8.52 -8.63 15.88
C ASP A 48 10.01 -8.24 15.93
N SER A 49 10.83 -8.99 16.70
CA SER A 49 12.27 -8.73 16.81
C SER A 49 13.05 -8.98 15.52
N GLU A 50 12.47 -9.75 14.58
CA GLU A 50 13.09 -10.12 13.32
C GLU A 50 12.48 -9.43 12.09
N LEU A 51 11.67 -8.40 12.31
CA LEU A 51 11.09 -7.65 11.19
C LEU A 51 12.18 -7.00 10.34
N GLY A 52 12.10 -7.25 9.04
CA GLY A 52 13.02 -6.64 8.09
C GLY A 52 12.84 -5.12 7.99
N LYS A 53 13.90 -4.43 7.57
CA LYS A 53 13.95 -2.96 7.42
C LYS A 53 12.75 -2.38 6.64
N ARG A 54 12.24 -3.11 5.63
CA ARG A 54 11.08 -2.71 4.83
C ARG A 54 9.80 -2.40 5.63
N TYR A 55 9.62 -3.00 6.79
CA TYR A 55 8.46 -2.75 7.66
C TYR A 55 8.51 -1.37 8.33
N TYR A 56 9.72 -0.86 8.57
CA TYR A 56 9.93 0.46 9.15
C TYR A 56 9.89 1.58 8.11
N ASP A 57 10.33 1.26 6.88
CA ASP A 57 10.60 2.25 5.84
C ASP A 57 9.49 2.32 4.79
N VAL A 58 8.43 1.50 4.91
CA VAL A 58 7.34 1.50 3.94
C VAL A 58 6.63 2.85 3.88
N MET A 59 6.44 3.34 2.68
CA MET A 59 5.73 4.59 2.42
C MET A 59 4.22 4.42 2.59
N ASP A 60 3.51 5.52 2.88
CA ASP A 60 2.05 5.53 2.95
C ASP A 60 1.43 5.03 1.63
N PRO A 61 0.48 4.07 1.70
CA PRO A 61 -0.09 3.45 0.52
C PRO A 61 -0.90 4.43 -0.35
N PHE A 62 -1.60 5.40 0.23
CA PHE A 62 -2.39 6.35 -0.57
C PHE A 62 -1.49 7.29 -1.38
N VAL A 63 -0.34 7.67 -0.81
CA VAL A 63 0.65 8.49 -1.51
C VAL A 63 1.27 7.72 -2.67
N THR A 64 1.73 6.49 -2.42
CA THR A 64 2.38 5.66 -3.44
C THR A 64 1.40 5.24 -4.54
N LEU A 65 0.17 4.86 -4.17
CA LEU A 65 -0.86 4.48 -5.14
C LEU A 65 -1.37 5.66 -5.96
N THR A 66 -1.28 6.89 -5.45
CA THR A 66 -1.54 8.09 -6.26
C THR A 66 -0.51 8.22 -7.38
N ALA A 67 0.77 7.98 -7.11
CA ALA A 67 1.80 7.98 -8.14
C ALA A 67 1.56 6.87 -9.19
N VAL A 68 1.14 5.68 -8.75
CA VAL A 68 0.70 4.58 -9.64
C VAL A 68 -0.46 5.02 -10.53
N ALA A 69 -1.50 5.64 -9.93
CA ALA A 69 -2.69 6.10 -10.65
C ALA A 69 -2.36 7.08 -11.77
N CYS A 70 -1.46 8.02 -11.49
CA CYS A 70 -1.04 9.04 -12.45
C CYS A 70 -0.17 8.49 -13.59
N ALA A 71 0.58 7.41 -13.33
CA ALA A 71 1.51 6.82 -14.30
C ALA A 71 0.85 5.77 -15.21
N THR A 72 -0.34 5.28 -14.90
CA THR A 72 -1.01 4.16 -15.59
C THR A 72 -2.42 4.51 -16.03
N LYS A 73 -3.00 3.69 -16.91
CA LYS A 73 -4.36 3.89 -17.45
C LYS A 73 -5.30 2.73 -17.16
N ARG A 74 -4.79 1.51 -16.98
CA ARG A 74 -5.58 0.28 -16.85
C ARG A 74 -5.29 -0.49 -15.58
N LEU A 75 -4.05 -0.45 -15.10
CA LEU A 75 -3.61 -1.19 -13.91
C LEU A 75 -4.48 -0.82 -12.69
N LYS A 76 -5.09 -1.83 -12.08
CA LYS A 76 -5.79 -1.65 -10.79
C LYS A 76 -4.76 -1.41 -9.69
N LEU A 77 -5.10 -0.57 -8.75
CA LEU A 77 -4.23 -0.22 -7.62
C LEU A 77 -4.96 -0.49 -6.31
N ALA A 78 -4.29 -1.12 -5.37
CA ALA A 78 -4.93 -1.64 -4.18
C ALA A 78 -4.11 -1.42 -2.90
N THR A 79 -4.80 -1.18 -1.79
CA THR A 79 -4.18 -1.32 -0.48
C THR A 79 -4.15 -2.79 -0.06
N GLY A 80 -2.99 -3.29 0.25
CA GLY A 80 -2.83 -4.68 0.68
C GLY A 80 -2.06 -4.79 1.99
N ILE A 81 -2.66 -4.33 3.05
CA ILE A 81 -3.99 -3.77 3.34
C ILE A 81 -3.92 -2.38 3.96
N CYS A 82 -5.02 -1.61 3.94
CA CYS A 82 -5.15 -0.41 4.75
C CYS A 82 -5.46 -0.77 6.21
N LEU A 83 -4.65 -0.29 7.15
CA LEU A 83 -4.83 -0.50 8.60
C LEU A 83 -5.87 0.48 9.16
N VAL A 84 -7.15 0.22 8.87
CA VAL A 84 -8.25 1.16 9.19
C VAL A 84 -8.40 1.46 10.68
N ILE A 85 -7.92 0.57 11.55
CA ILE A 85 -7.98 0.78 13.01
C ILE A 85 -6.99 1.84 13.51
N GLN A 86 -5.97 2.18 12.72
CA GLN A 86 -4.97 3.19 13.04
C GLN A 86 -5.27 4.56 12.41
N ARG A 87 -6.29 4.64 11.57
CA ARG A 87 -6.59 5.82 10.78
C ARG A 87 -7.87 6.53 11.24
N ASP A 88 -7.88 7.85 11.13
CA ASP A 88 -9.14 8.60 11.24
C ASP A 88 -10.11 8.16 10.14
N THR A 89 -11.32 7.81 10.53
CA THR A 89 -12.33 7.25 9.65
C THR A 89 -12.74 8.21 8.52
N ILE A 90 -12.96 9.48 8.85
CA ILE A 90 -13.42 10.48 7.88
C ILE A 90 -12.30 10.83 6.90
N GLN A 91 -11.08 11.00 7.40
CA GLN A 91 -9.91 11.25 6.56
C GLN A 91 -9.63 10.09 5.63
N THR A 92 -9.72 8.85 6.11
CA THR A 92 -9.52 7.64 5.30
C THR A 92 -10.58 7.51 4.22
N ALA A 93 -11.84 7.75 4.54
CA ALA A 93 -12.91 7.77 3.54
C ALA A 93 -12.65 8.82 2.46
N LYS A 94 -12.16 10.01 2.84
CA LYS A 94 -11.80 11.06 1.89
C LYS A 94 -10.64 10.68 1.00
N LEU A 95 -9.59 10.07 1.56
CA LEU A 95 -8.43 9.58 0.81
C LEU A 95 -8.84 8.50 -0.20
N ALA A 96 -9.64 7.52 0.24
CA ALA A 96 -10.13 6.45 -0.62
C ALA A 96 -10.97 6.99 -1.79
N ALA A 97 -11.93 7.87 -1.52
CA ALA A 97 -12.76 8.49 -2.54
C ALA A 97 -11.93 9.33 -3.52
N SER A 98 -10.94 10.07 -3.01
CA SER A 98 -10.08 10.92 -3.85
C SER A 98 -9.19 10.06 -4.76
N LEU A 99 -8.60 9.00 -4.22
CA LEU A 99 -7.75 8.09 -5.01
C LEU A 99 -8.57 7.34 -6.06
N ASP A 100 -9.80 6.95 -5.74
CA ASP A 100 -10.70 6.32 -6.71
C ASP A 100 -11.01 7.28 -7.88
N GLN A 101 -11.30 8.54 -7.60
CA GLN A 101 -11.50 9.57 -8.63
C GLN A 101 -10.25 9.82 -9.46
N VAL A 102 -9.08 9.99 -8.84
CA VAL A 102 -7.80 10.22 -9.53
C VAL A 102 -7.45 9.04 -10.44
N SER A 103 -7.75 7.83 -10.00
CA SER A 103 -7.47 6.61 -10.77
C SER A 103 -8.53 6.31 -11.85
N GLY A 104 -9.64 7.03 -11.88
CA GLY A 104 -10.77 6.73 -12.78
C GLY A 104 -11.48 5.42 -12.44
N GLY A 105 -11.67 5.13 -11.15
CA GLY A 105 -12.40 3.95 -10.67
C GLY A 105 -11.57 2.67 -10.65
N ARG A 106 -10.24 2.75 -10.63
CA ARG A 106 -9.33 1.59 -10.61
C ARG A 106 -8.86 1.21 -9.20
N PHE A 107 -9.28 1.95 -8.17
CA PHE A 107 -8.85 1.71 -6.81
C PHE A 107 -9.61 0.54 -6.16
N LEU A 108 -8.87 -0.37 -5.56
CA LEU A 108 -9.38 -1.49 -4.75
C LEU A 108 -9.02 -1.22 -3.28
N PHE A 109 -10.02 -0.98 -2.47
CA PHE A 109 -9.82 -0.67 -1.06
C PHE A 109 -9.78 -1.94 -0.22
N GLY A 110 -8.59 -2.53 -0.08
CA GLY A 110 -8.33 -3.64 0.82
C GLY A 110 -8.13 -3.16 2.25
N ILE A 111 -8.90 -3.69 3.19
CA ILE A 111 -8.88 -3.26 4.60
C ILE A 111 -8.56 -4.40 5.55
N GLY A 112 -8.01 -4.08 6.71
CA GLY A 112 -7.76 -5.05 7.78
C GLY A 112 -7.40 -4.40 9.09
N GLY A 113 -7.37 -5.22 10.17
CA GLY A 113 -6.96 -4.79 11.50
C GLY A 113 -5.46 -4.89 11.77
N GLY A 114 -4.70 -5.50 10.86
CA GLY A 114 -3.29 -5.77 11.08
C GLY A 114 -3.03 -7.05 11.88
N TRP A 115 -1.77 -7.38 12.03
CA TRP A 115 -1.31 -8.58 12.75
C TRP A 115 -0.31 -8.25 13.87
N ASN A 116 0.36 -7.10 13.78
CA ASN A 116 1.39 -6.68 14.73
C ASN A 116 0.73 -6.04 15.95
N GLN A 117 0.67 -6.77 17.07
CA GLN A 117 -0.01 -6.33 18.28
C GLN A 117 0.63 -5.09 18.93
N ASP A 118 1.91 -4.83 18.69
CA ASP A 118 2.56 -3.65 19.22
C ASP A 118 2.27 -2.39 18.40
N GLU A 119 1.84 -2.56 17.16
CA GLU A 119 1.49 -1.45 16.25
C GLU A 119 0.02 -1.04 16.34
N ILE A 120 -0.86 -1.99 16.72
CA ILE A 120 -2.32 -1.83 16.73
C ILE A 120 -2.80 -1.03 17.95
#